data_a38fff7cde0571d30858d39692fb10d1
#
_entry.id   a38fff7cde0571d30858d39692fb10d1
#
_cell.length_a   1.000
_cell.length_b   1.000
_cell.length_c   1.000
_cell.angle_alpha   90.00
_cell.angle_beta   90.00
_cell.angle_gamma   90.00
#
_symmetry.space_group_name_H-M   'P 1'
#
loop_
_entity.id
_entity.type
_entity.pdbx_description
1 polymer ?
#
loop_
_entity_poly.entity_id
_entity_poly.type
_entity_poly.pdbx_seq_one_letter_code
_entity_poly.pdbx_strand_id
1 'polypeptide(L)'
;MKNTLMIDLETTGKRPGCCILTIGAAGIDKNGLEVNFYSKIHHDKSKDEGFDDDPETIAWWRKQDTSTLKEAFSGTTEGPQDVVNEFVDFVNKNFDTSANNFTVWSKGSDFDFPILKAYLDAYDLATPWPYWTQRDYRTLQAVFPFIKAAEKNGEKHNALEDAQAQMRGLITFMSL
;
A
#
# COMPACT_ATOMS: atom_id res chain seq x y z
N MET A 1 0.42 -12.90 16.19
CA MET A 1 0.68 -12.70 14.75
C MET A 1 2.10 -12.16 14.57
N LYS A 2 2.84 -12.58 13.59
CA LYS A 2 4.14 -12.03 13.19
C LYS A 2 4.37 -12.31 11.71
N ASN A 3 5.34 -11.61 11.12
CA ASN A 3 5.73 -11.75 9.73
C ASN A 3 4.57 -11.47 8.76
N THR A 4 3.83 -10.39 9.03
CA THR A 4 2.61 -10.01 8.31
C THR A 4 2.68 -8.55 7.90
N LEU A 5 2.43 -8.25 6.64
CA LEU A 5 2.48 -6.92 6.03
C LEU A 5 1.11 -6.56 5.45
N MET A 6 0.67 -5.33 5.67
CA MET A 6 -0.49 -4.70 5.05
C MET A 6 -0.01 -3.53 4.20
N ILE A 7 -0.49 -3.40 2.97
CA ILE A 7 -0.12 -2.35 2.02
C ILE A 7 -1.38 -1.62 1.57
N ASP A 8 -1.25 -0.33 1.39
CA ASP A 8 -2.26 0.54 0.79
C ASP A 8 -1.59 1.55 -0.12
N LEU A 9 -2.19 1.89 -1.26
CA LEU A 9 -1.68 2.83 -2.24
C LEU A 9 -2.69 3.96 -2.47
N GLU A 10 -2.20 5.20 -2.54
CA GLU A 10 -2.96 6.27 -3.15
C GLU A 10 -2.47 6.48 -4.60
N THR A 11 -3.40 6.56 -5.54
CA THR A 11 -3.08 6.52 -6.96
C THR A 11 -3.92 7.51 -7.78
N THR A 12 -3.47 7.83 -8.98
CA THR A 12 -4.22 8.63 -9.95
C THR A 12 -5.04 7.80 -10.93
N GLY A 13 -5.11 6.49 -10.74
CA GLY A 13 -5.85 5.58 -11.61
C GLY A 13 -6.20 4.27 -10.92
N LYS A 14 -6.85 3.37 -11.65
CA LYS A 14 -7.41 2.10 -11.13
C LYS A 14 -6.77 0.87 -11.77
N ARG A 15 -5.67 1.02 -12.50
CA ARG A 15 -5.04 -0.05 -13.28
C ARG A 15 -3.52 0.03 -13.24
N PRO A 16 -2.81 -1.06 -13.48
CA PRO A 16 -1.36 -1.05 -13.68
C PRO A 16 -0.93 0.02 -14.71
N GLY A 17 0.14 0.74 -14.38
CA GLY A 17 0.65 1.85 -15.19
C GLY A 17 0.09 3.24 -14.81
N CYS A 18 -0.86 3.34 -13.88
CA CYS A 18 -1.25 4.64 -13.33
C CYS A 18 -0.19 5.17 -12.35
N CYS A 19 -0.17 6.51 -12.12
CA CYS A 19 0.74 7.08 -11.14
C CYS A 19 0.35 6.65 -9.71
N ILE A 20 1.33 6.17 -8.95
CA ILE A 20 1.25 6.04 -7.50
C ILE A 20 1.65 7.39 -6.89
N LEU A 21 0.83 7.91 -5.99
CA LEU A 21 1.09 9.13 -5.24
C LEU A 21 1.79 8.83 -3.91
N THR A 22 1.30 7.81 -3.20
CA THR A 22 1.88 7.39 -1.92
C THR A 22 1.84 5.88 -1.77
N ILE A 23 2.85 5.33 -1.07
CA ILE A 23 2.89 3.95 -0.62
C ILE A 23 2.86 3.96 0.90
N GLY A 24 1.84 3.35 1.47
CA GLY A 24 1.71 3.11 2.91
C GLY A 24 1.79 1.62 3.21
N ALA A 25 2.53 1.26 4.25
CA ALA A 25 2.55 -0.12 4.73
C ALA A 25 2.67 -0.17 6.25
N ALA A 26 1.96 -1.10 6.85
CA ALA A 26 1.98 -1.38 8.27
C ALA A 26 2.13 -2.89 8.49
N GLY A 27 2.92 -3.31 9.46
CA GLY A 27 3.14 -4.75 9.66
C GLY A 27 3.64 -5.11 11.04
N ILE A 28 3.61 -6.41 11.29
CA ILE A 28 4.32 -7.05 12.39
C ILE A 28 5.47 -7.83 11.78
N ASP A 29 6.70 -7.44 12.07
CA ASP A 29 7.90 -7.97 11.47
C ASP A 29 8.16 -9.45 11.83
N LYS A 30 9.24 -10.02 11.30
CA LYS A 30 9.67 -11.40 11.62
C LYS A 30 9.97 -11.65 13.11
N ASN A 31 10.25 -10.58 13.86
CA ASN A 31 10.54 -10.64 15.31
C ASN A 31 9.30 -10.39 16.18
N GLY A 32 8.18 -9.93 15.57
CA GLY A 32 6.94 -9.60 16.29
C GLY A 32 6.83 -8.13 16.67
N LEU A 33 7.66 -7.24 16.11
CA LEU A 33 7.63 -5.80 16.34
C LEU A 33 6.78 -5.09 15.27
N GLU A 34 6.07 -4.06 15.69
CA GLU A 34 5.35 -3.19 14.77
C GLU A 34 6.34 -2.38 13.92
N VAL A 35 6.14 -2.37 12.61
CA VAL A 35 6.92 -1.62 11.64
C VAL A 35 6.01 -0.93 10.64
N ASN A 36 6.40 0.27 10.21
CA ASN A 36 5.64 1.06 9.25
C ASN A 36 6.56 1.59 8.17
N PHE A 37 5.98 1.78 6.99
CA PHE A 37 6.59 2.47 5.85
C PHE A 37 5.60 3.51 5.32
N TYR A 38 6.10 4.68 4.99
CA TYR A 38 5.34 5.70 4.27
C TYR A 38 6.29 6.51 3.40
N SER A 39 6.00 6.57 2.11
CA SER A 39 6.73 7.43 1.19
C SER A 39 5.82 7.98 0.11
N LYS A 40 6.12 9.19 -0.35
CA LYS A 40 5.40 9.91 -1.40
C LYS A 40 6.22 9.90 -2.67
N ILE A 41 5.55 9.75 -3.81
CA ILE A 41 6.16 9.81 -5.13
C ILE A 41 5.79 11.13 -5.79
N HIS A 42 6.78 11.85 -6.32
CA HIS A 42 6.54 13.09 -7.06
C HIS A 42 5.76 12.78 -8.35
N HIS A 43 4.53 13.30 -8.44
CA HIS A 43 3.58 12.98 -9.51
C HIS A 43 4.13 13.26 -10.91
N ASP A 44 4.71 14.45 -11.15
CA ASP A 44 5.23 14.80 -12.47
C ASP A 44 6.41 13.90 -12.88
N LYS A 45 7.26 13.48 -11.93
CA LYS A 45 8.33 12.52 -12.23
C LYS A 45 7.78 11.17 -12.67
N SER A 46 6.71 10.68 -12.03
CA SER A 46 6.05 9.45 -12.49
C SER A 46 5.54 9.59 -13.93
N LYS A 47 4.97 10.73 -14.28
CA LYS A 47 4.51 11.00 -15.64
C LYS A 47 5.65 11.09 -16.65
N ASP A 48 6.75 11.73 -16.29
CA ASP A 48 7.95 11.81 -17.14
C ASP A 48 8.55 10.42 -17.42
N GLU A 49 8.32 9.46 -16.52
CA GLU A 49 8.75 8.08 -16.66
C GLU A 49 7.70 7.15 -17.31
N GLY A 50 6.58 7.72 -17.78
CA GLY A 50 5.58 7.03 -18.60
C GLY A 50 4.39 6.43 -17.86
N PHE A 51 4.23 6.74 -16.57
CA PHE A 51 3.01 6.40 -15.83
C PHE A 51 1.90 7.42 -16.14
N ASP A 52 0.64 6.97 -16.13
CA ASP A 52 -0.50 7.76 -16.59
C ASP A 52 -1.49 8.12 -15.48
N ASP A 53 -2.29 9.17 -15.76
CA ASP A 53 -3.44 9.53 -14.96
C ASP A 53 -4.73 8.98 -15.59
N ASP A 54 -5.65 8.50 -14.75
CA ASP A 54 -7.04 8.28 -15.14
C ASP A 54 -7.83 9.58 -14.92
N PRO A 55 -8.44 10.15 -15.97
CA PRO A 55 -9.20 11.39 -15.87
C PRO A 55 -10.35 11.34 -14.86
N GLU A 56 -11.02 10.19 -14.69
CA GLU A 56 -12.09 10.02 -13.70
C GLU A 56 -11.53 10.08 -12.28
N THR A 57 -10.39 9.42 -12.05
CA THR A 57 -9.71 9.41 -10.74
C THR A 57 -9.19 10.81 -10.41
N ILE A 58 -8.60 11.52 -11.36
CA ILE A 58 -8.21 12.93 -11.17
C ILE A 58 -9.42 13.82 -10.86
N ALA A 59 -10.54 13.62 -11.57
CA ALA A 59 -11.77 14.36 -11.28
C ALA A 59 -12.35 14.05 -9.88
N TRP A 60 -12.15 12.82 -9.39
CA TRP A 60 -12.51 12.43 -8.04
C TRP A 60 -11.59 13.09 -6.99
N TRP A 61 -10.26 13.09 -7.20
CA TRP A 61 -9.30 13.78 -6.34
C TRP A 61 -9.63 15.27 -6.19
N ARG A 62 -9.97 15.97 -7.27
CA ARG A 62 -10.34 17.39 -7.26
C ARG A 62 -11.58 17.72 -6.39
N LYS A 63 -12.36 16.72 -6.00
CA LYS A 63 -13.52 16.88 -5.10
C LYS A 63 -13.18 16.66 -3.63
N GLN A 64 -11.97 16.21 -3.34
CA GLN A 64 -11.51 16.04 -1.97
C GLN A 64 -11.18 17.40 -1.35
N ASP A 65 -11.13 17.46 -0.02
CA ASP A 65 -10.72 18.68 0.67
C ASP A 65 -9.25 19.03 0.40
N THR A 66 -8.89 20.29 0.68
CA THR A 66 -7.56 20.83 0.37
C THR A 66 -6.44 20.13 1.15
N SER A 67 -6.71 19.64 2.37
CA SER A 67 -5.69 18.93 3.17
C SER A 67 -5.38 17.57 2.57
N THR A 68 -6.41 16.82 2.19
CA THR A 68 -6.28 15.53 1.51
C THR A 68 -5.54 15.65 0.18
N LEU A 69 -5.86 16.69 -0.62
CA LEU A 69 -5.14 16.95 -1.88
C LEU A 69 -3.66 17.26 -1.63
N LYS A 70 -3.36 18.13 -0.66
CA LYS A 70 -1.96 18.46 -0.32
C LYS A 70 -1.22 17.24 0.18
N GLU A 71 -1.86 16.42 0.99
CA GLU A 71 -1.27 15.19 1.49
C GLU A 71 -0.88 14.26 0.33
N ALA A 72 -1.78 14.02 -0.62
CA ALA A 72 -1.53 13.11 -1.72
C ALA A 72 -0.53 13.63 -2.76
N PHE A 73 -0.60 14.92 -3.14
CA PHE A 73 0.11 15.47 -4.31
C PHE A 73 1.30 16.36 -4.01
N SER A 74 1.63 16.63 -2.75
CA SER A 74 2.70 17.57 -2.42
C SER A 74 3.63 17.08 -1.31
N GLY A 75 4.73 17.82 -1.12
CA GLY A 75 5.65 17.59 -0.01
C GLY A 75 6.73 16.56 -0.28
N THR A 76 6.95 16.17 -1.54
CA THR A 76 8.07 15.31 -1.92
C THR A 76 8.76 15.78 -3.19
N THR A 77 10.04 15.44 -3.33
CA THR A 77 10.84 15.54 -4.55
C THR A 77 11.31 14.16 -5.01
N GLU A 78 10.94 13.09 -4.30
CA GLU A 78 11.40 11.74 -4.56
C GLU A 78 10.80 11.18 -5.86
N GLY A 79 11.64 10.54 -6.66
CA GLY A 79 11.22 9.86 -7.88
C GLY A 79 10.61 8.49 -7.60
N PRO A 80 9.86 7.93 -8.57
CA PRO A 80 9.22 6.64 -8.35
C PRO A 80 10.22 5.51 -8.14
N GLN A 81 11.35 5.49 -8.85
CA GLN A 81 12.38 4.47 -8.68
C GLN A 81 12.97 4.46 -7.27
N ASP A 82 13.28 5.63 -6.72
CA ASP A 82 13.87 5.75 -5.39
C ASP A 82 12.92 5.21 -4.32
N VAL A 83 11.65 5.64 -4.38
CA VAL A 83 10.62 5.23 -3.42
C VAL A 83 10.32 3.73 -3.49
N VAL A 84 10.28 3.15 -4.70
CA VAL A 84 10.04 1.72 -4.85
C VAL A 84 11.25 0.90 -4.36
N ASN A 85 12.48 1.37 -4.57
CA ASN A 85 13.67 0.75 -3.99
C ASN A 85 13.62 0.78 -2.45
N GLU A 86 13.31 1.93 -1.85
CA GLU A 86 13.16 2.07 -0.39
C GLU A 86 12.09 1.11 0.15
N PHE A 87 10.97 0.97 -0.55
CA PHE A 87 9.92 0.03 -0.17
C PHE A 87 10.39 -1.43 -0.23
N VAL A 88 11.10 -1.84 -1.28
CA VAL A 88 11.69 -3.19 -1.40
C VAL A 88 12.69 -3.44 -0.28
N ASP A 89 13.55 -2.48 0.02
CA ASP A 89 14.52 -2.57 1.12
C ASP A 89 13.83 -2.67 2.49
N PHE A 90 12.76 -1.91 2.71
CA PHE A 90 11.94 -2.01 3.92
C PHE A 90 11.37 -3.42 4.10
N VAL A 91 10.82 -4.02 3.04
CA VAL A 91 10.28 -5.39 3.09
C VAL A 91 11.38 -6.40 3.41
N ASN A 92 12.48 -6.37 2.66
CA ASN A 92 13.60 -7.32 2.81
C ASN A 92 14.25 -7.23 4.20
N LYS A 93 14.34 -6.05 4.77
CA LYS A 93 14.91 -5.82 6.10
C LYS A 93 14.03 -6.41 7.21
N ASN A 94 12.73 -6.19 7.14
CA ASN A 94 11.82 -6.42 8.26
C ASN A 94 11.14 -7.79 8.20
N PHE A 95 10.95 -8.37 7.02
CA PHE A 95 10.18 -9.60 6.85
C PHE A 95 11.03 -10.75 6.31
N ASP A 96 10.72 -11.97 6.75
CA ASP A 96 11.20 -13.20 6.11
C ASP A 96 10.12 -13.67 5.13
N THR A 97 10.21 -13.19 3.90
CA THR A 97 9.21 -13.46 2.85
C THR A 97 9.24 -14.88 2.31
N SER A 98 10.29 -15.66 2.64
CA SER A 98 10.42 -17.08 2.32
C SER A 98 9.77 -18.00 3.37
N ALA A 99 9.50 -17.49 4.55
CA ALA A 99 8.89 -18.27 5.63
C ALA A 99 7.43 -18.61 5.35
N ASN A 100 7.00 -19.82 5.71
CA ASN A 100 5.62 -20.29 5.50
C ASN A 100 4.56 -19.46 6.22
N ASN A 101 4.93 -18.68 7.23
CA ASN A 101 4.02 -17.83 7.97
C ASN A 101 4.00 -16.38 7.48
N PHE A 102 4.73 -16.04 6.42
CA PHE A 102 4.67 -14.72 5.82
C PHE A 102 3.35 -14.54 5.06
N THR A 103 2.72 -13.41 5.25
CA THR A 103 1.55 -12.98 4.47
C THR A 103 1.60 -11.50 4.18
N VAL A 104 1.25 -11.13 2.95
CA VAL A 104 1.08 -9.75 2.53
C VAL A 104 -0.37 -9.49 2.13
N TRP A 105 -0.96 -8.42 2.62
CA TRP A 105 -2.36 -8.07 2.51
C TRP A 105 -2.55 -6.72 1.85
N SER A 106 -3.65 -6.57 1.12
CA SER A 106 -4.17 -5.26 0.72
C SER A 106 -5.70 -5.30 0.69
N LYS A 107 -6.34 -4.15 0.70
CA LYS A 107 -7.81 -4.05 0.67
C LYS A 107 -8.33 -3.91 -0.76
N GLY A 108 -8.24 -4.97 -1.51
CA GLY A 108 -8.44 -5.09 -2.94
C GLY A 108 -7.15 -5.54 -3.59
N SER A 109 -6.81 -6.83 -3.38
CA SER A 109 -5.56 -7.41 -3.86
C SER A 109 -5.38 -7.34 -5.38
N ASP A 110 -6.48 -7.17 -6.10
CA ASP A 110 -6.53 -6.94 -7.55
C ASP A 110 -6.29 -5.47 -7.95
N PHE A 111 -6.09 -4.58 -6.97
CA PHE A 111 -5.80 -3.16 -7.16
C PHE A 111 -4.34 -2.84 -6.77
N ASP A 112 -3.99 -2.93 -5.49
CA ASP A 112 -2.69 -2.51 -5.00
C ASP A 112 -1.53 -3.34 -5.58
N PHE A 113 -1.64 -4.67 -5.53
CA PHE A 113 -0.53 -5.53 -5.97
C PHE A 113 -0.22 -5.42 -7.46
N PRO A 114 -1.19 -5.42 -8.40
CA PRO A 114 -0.89 -5.23 -9.81
C PRO A 114 -0.34 -3.84 -10.16
N ILE A 115 -0.79 -2.77 -9.46
CA ILE A 115 -0.28 -1.41 -9.66
C ILE A 115 1.16 -1.32 -9.17
N LEU A 116 1.44 -1.79 -7.96
CA LEU A 116 2.81 -1.82 -7.42
C LEU A 116 3.73 -2.69 -8.28
N LYS A 117 3.23 -3.85 -8.76
CA LYS A 117 4.02 -4.72 -9.64
C LYS A 117 4.43 -4.03 -10.93
N ALA A 118 3.59 -3.18 -11.51
CA ALA A 118 3.95 -2.43 -12.72
C ALA A 118 5.16 -1.50 -12.49
N TYR A 119 5.28 -0.91 -11.29
CA TYR A 119 6.45 -0.12 -10.91
C TYR A 119 7.68 -1.00 -10.71
N LEU A 120 7.54 -2.12 -10.00
CA LEU A 120 8.64 -3.07 -9.84
C LEU A 120 9.19 -3.55 -11.19
N ASP A 121 8.31 -3.89 -12.12
CA ASP A 121 8.68 -4.32 -13.47
C ASP A 121 9.35 -3.21 -14.28
N ALA A 122 8.89 -1.95 -14.16
CA ALA A 122 9.48 -0.81 -14.86
C ALA A 122 10.94 -0.53 -14.44
N TYR A 123 11.33 -0.94 -13.24
CA TYR A 123 12.68 -0.78 -12.69
C TYR A 123 13.47 -2.08 -12.57
N ASP A 124 13.04 -3.14 -13.25
CA ASP A 124 13.68 -4.47 -13.21
C ASP A 124 13.83 -5.04 -11.78
N LEU A 125 12.92 -4.69 -10.88
CA LEU A 125 12.91 -5.15 -9.50
C LEU A 125 12.04 -6.41 -9.35
N ALA A 126 12.58 -7.41 -8.68
CA ALA A 126 11.79 -8.58 -8.31
C ALA A 126 10.75 -8.20 -7.24
N THR A 127 9.53 -8.75 -7.36
CA THR A 127 8.54 -8.67 -6.28
C THR A 127 9.15 -9.27 -5.00
N PRO A 128 9.19 -8.55 -3.86
CA PRO A 128 9.93 -8.99 -2.68
C PRO A 128 9.23 -10.11 -1.89
N TRP A 129 8.20 -10.72 -2.46
CA TRP A 129 7.49 -11.88 -1.89
C TRP A 129 6.94 -12.81 -2.97
N PRO A 130 6.74 -14.09 -2.64
CA PRO A 130 6.07 -15.03 -3.54
C PRO A 130 4.58 -14.69 -3.73
N TYR A 131 4.03 -14.83 -4.95
CA TYR A 131 2.65 -14.46 -5.28
C TYR A 131 1.59 -15.18 -4.41
N TRP A 132 1.87 -16.41 -3.95
CA TRP A 132 0.94 -17.19 -3.11
C TRP A 132 0.82 -16.70 -1.67
N THR A 133 1.64 -15.73 -1.26
CA THR A 133 1.56 -15.09 0.06
C THR A 133 0.58 -13.92 0.09
N GLN A 134 0.11 -13.47 -1.07
CA GLN A 134 -0.84 -12.37 -1.21
C GLN A 134 -2.23 -12.75 -0.68
N ARG A 135 -2.87 -11.82 -0.01
CA ARG A 135 -4.19 -11.96 0.60
C ARG A 135 -5.04 -10.72 0.35
N ASP A 136 -6.37 -10.92 0.28
CA ASP A 136 -7.33 -9.83 0.11
C ASP A 136 -8.10 -9.56 1.39
N TYR A 137 -7.86 -8.40 1.99
CA TYR A 137 -8.53 -7.98 3.22
C TYR A 137 -10.02 -7.65 3.01
N ARG A 138 -10.43 -7.21 1.82
CA ARG A 138 -11.84 -6.95 1.47
C ARG A 138 -12.66 -8.24 1.52
N THR A 139 -12.11 -9.33 1.03
CA THR A 139 -12.72 -10.66 1.13
C THR A 139 -12.85 -11.07 2.59
N LEU A 140 -11.82 -10.88 3.41
CA LEU A 140 -11.87 -11.17 4.84
C LEU A 140 -12.98 -10.37 5.54
N GLN A 141 -13.13 -9.08 5.22
CA GLN A 141 -14.20 -8.23 5.75
C GLN A 141 -15.60 -8.67 5.33
N ALA A 142 -15.75 -9.20 4.13
CA ALA A 142 -17.03 -9.70 3.65
C ALA A 142 -17.49 -10.96 4.42
N VAL A 143 -16.54 -11.83 4.76
CA VAL A 143 -16.79 -13.06 5.55
C VAL A 143 -16.94 -12.77 7.04
N PHE A 144 -16.20 -11.81 7.57
CA PHE A 144 -16.15 -11.43 8.99
C PHE A 144 -16.43 -9.92 9.19
N PRO A 145 -17.70 -9.47 9.08
CA PRO A 145 -18.02 -8.04 9.08
C PRO A 145 -17.63 -7.27 10.36
N PHE A 146 -17.45 -7.97 11.49
CA PHE A 146 -17.10 -7.36 12.77
C PHE A 146 -15.70 -6.72 12.77
N ILE A 147 -14.78 -7.14 11.88
CA ILE A 147 -13.44 -6.59 11.80
C ILE A 147 -13.42 -5.12 11.34
N LYS A 148 -14.47 -4.66 10.64
CA LYS A 148 -14.63 -3.24 10.25
C LYS A 148 -14.69 -2.30 11.46
N ALA A 149 -15.17 -2.77 12.60
CA ALA A 149 -15.25 -1.96 13.80
C ALA A 149 -13.89 -1.55 14.36
N ALA A 150 -12.84 -2.33 14.09
CA ALA A 150 -11.47 -2.06 14.54
C ALA A 150 -10.72 -1.04 13.65
N GLU A 151 -11.23 -0.72 12.46
CA GLU A 151 -10.63 0.24 11.52
C GLU A 151 -10.84 1.70 11.93
N LYS A 152 -11.61 1.99 12.98
CA LYS A 152 -11.97 3.36 13.35
C LYS A 152 -10.76 4.19 13.80
N ASN A 153 -10.65 5.38 13.21
CA ASN A 153 -9.75 6.51 13.44
C ASN A 153 -8.52 6.55 12.53
N GLY A 154 -8.63 7.27 11.43
CA GLY A 154 -7.55 7.71 10.55
C GLY A 154 -8.07 8.83 9.64
N GLU A 155 -7.19 9.68 9.17
CA GLU A 155 -7.50 10.57 8.06
C GLU A 155 -7.76 9.70 6.82
N LYS A 156 -8.90 9.92 6.17
CA LYS A 156 -9.22 9.18 4.94
C LYS A 156 -8.23 9.58 3.84
N HIS A 157 -7.80 8.59 3.05
CA HIS A 157 -6.89 8.78 1.92
C HIS A 157 -5.46 9.18 2.31
N ASN A 158 -4.97 8.64 3.41
CA ASN A 158 -3.56 8.54 3.73
C ASN A 158 -3.17 7.06 3.75
N ALA A 159 -2.33 6.64 2.80
CA ALA A 159 -2.01 5.23 2.61
C ALA A 159 -1.47 4.53 3.87
N LEU A 160 -0.66 5.21 4.70
CA LEU A 160 -0.16 4.63 5.95
C LEU A 160 -1.29 4.46 6.98
N GLU A 161 -2.11 5.49 7.18
CA GLU A 161 -3.21 5.42 8.15
C GLU A 161 -4.25 4.37 7.75
N ASP A 162 -4.53 4.25 6.46
CA ASP A 162 -5.41 3.22 5.91
C ASP A 162 -4.81 1.82 6.09
N ALA A 163 -3.52 1.61 5.80
CA ALA A 163 -2.82 0.35 6.07
C ALA A 163 -2.82 -0.01 7.57
N GLN A 164 -2.59 0.96 8.46
CA GLN A 164 -2.63 0.75 9.91
C GLN A 164 -4.04 0.41 10.39
N ALA A 165 -5.08 1.08 9.87
CA ALA A 165 -6.47 0.78 10.21
C ALA A 165 -6.85 -0.64 9.79
N GLN A 166 -6.49 -1.04 8.58
CA GLN A 166 -6.70 -2.39 8.06
C GLN A 166 -5.91 -3.44 8.87
N MET A 167 -4.66 -3.13 9.26
CA MET A 167 -3.84 -4.02 10.10
C MET A 167 -4.48 -4.22 11.49
N ARG A 168 -5.04 -3.19 12.13
CA ARG A 168 -5.79 -3.33 13.39
C ARG A 168 -6.97 -4.30 13.25
N GLY A 169 -7.72 -4.20 12.16
CA GLY A 169 -8.81 -5.14 11.86
C GLY A 169 -8.30 -6.57 11.68
N LEU A 170 -7.18 -6.75 10.98
CA LEU A 170 -6.55 -8.05 10.78
C LEU A 170 -6.05 -8.64 12.10
N ILE A 171 -5.41 -7.85 12.97
CA ILE A 171 -4.98 -8.28 14.32
C ILE A 171 -6.18 -8.76 15.13
N THR A 172 -7.28 -8.00 15.10
CA THR A 172 -8.52 -8.39 15.80
C THR A 172 -9.03 -9.73 15.34
N PHE A 173 -9.05 -9.98 14.02
CA PHE A 173 -9.44 -11.28 13.46
C PHE A 173 -8.53 -12.42 13.91
N MET A 174 -7.20 -12.20 13.86
CA MET A 174 -6.21 -13.24 14.17
C MET A 174 -6.10 -13.55 15.67
N SER A 175 -6.78 -12.78 16.53
CA SER A 175 -6.81 -12.97 17.99
C SER A 175 -8.00 -13.79 18.47
N LEU A 176 -8.86 -14.24 17.54
CA LEU A 176 -9.99 -15.14 17.81
C LEU A 176 -9.56 -16.60 17.81
#